data_6bcde1f54a78662cea5ee21b01f38ae4
#
_entry.id   6bcde1f54a78662cea5ee21b01f38ae4
#
_cell.length_a   1.000
_cell.length_b   1.000
_cell.length_c   1.000
_cell.angle_alpha   90.00
_cell.angle_beta   90.00
_cell.angle_gamma   90.00
#
_symmetry.space_group_name_H-M   'P 1'
#
loop_
_entity.id
_entity.type
_entity.pdbx_description
1 polymer ?
#
loop_
_entity_poly.entity_id
_entity_poly.type
_entity_poly.pdbx_seq_one_letter_code
_entity_poly.pdbx_strand_id
1 'polypeptide(L)'
;MIRQAHASLDIISRRKKAEKIARLLQIDRFPGPIRLLEIGCGSGVIAHYFAVHPSFHCDVSAVDVLDQRVEKDNYHFEVVQGSQLPFDEASFDVVISNHVIEHVGDGAQQLTHLSEIRRVLKPLGSGYLAVPNRWMLTEPHYQLPFLSWLPTNLRSPYLRISGKGTHYDCRPLSACAFEEIFRAGGICTTNIGGTPFSDLLYK
;
A
#
# COMPACT_ATOMS: atom_id res chain seq x y z
N MET A 1 12.83 -12.97 -9.57
CA MET A 1 12.42 -11.74 -10.31
C MET A 1 13.09 -10.57 -9.59
N ILE A 2 13.94 -9.78 -10.27
CA ILE A 2 14.61 -8.61 -9.65
C ILE A 2 13.52 -7.53 -9.55
N ARG A 3 13.09 -7.20 -8.32
CA ARG A 3 12.16 -6.09 -8.07
C ARG A 3 12.93 -4.77 -8.13
N GLN A 4 12.35 -3.77 -8.79
CA GLN A 4 12.91 -2.41 -8.81
C GLN A 4 12.50 -1.67 -7.53
N ALA A 5 13.35 -0.74 -7.09
CA ALA A 5 13.05 0.13 -5.96
C ALA A 5 12.06 1.22 -6.41
N HIS A 6 10.81 1.14 -5.94
CA HIS A 6 9.76 2.11 -6.27
C HIS A 6 9.42 3.05 -5.11
N ALA A 7 10.12 2.93 -3.98
CA ALA A 7 9.84 3.75 -2.81
C ALA A 7 10.12 5.22 -3.08
N SER A 8 9.12 6.09 -2.85
CA SER A 8 9.34 7.52 -2.80
C SER A 8 10.12 7.86 -1.53
N LEU A 9 11.31 8.43 -1.68
CA LEU A 9 12.18 8.86 -0.57
C LEU A 9 11.91 10.31 -0.13
N ASP A 10 10.94 11.00 -0.74
CA ASP A 10 10.55 12.35 -0.35
C ASP A 10 9.80 12.35 0.99
N ILE A 11 10.50 12.73 2.04
CA ILE A 11 10.01 12.76 3.41
C ILE A 11 8.80 13.68 3.56
N ILE A 12 8.82 14.86 2.91
CA ILE A 12 7.76 15.86 3.06
C ILE A 12 6.45 15.34 2.46
N SER A 13 6.51 14.77 1.26
CA SER A 13 5.35 14.19 0.60
C SER A 13 4.79 12.99 1.39
N ARG A 14 5.68 12.15 1.93
CA ARG A 14 5.29 10.98 2.74
C ARG A 14 4.66 11.37 4.07
N ARG A 15 5.14 12.43 4.74
CA ARG A 15 4.49 12.98 5.96
C ARG A 15 3.09 13.50 5.67
N LYS A 16 2.91 14.29 4.60
CA LYS A 16 1.57 14.74 4.18
C LYS A 16 0.63 13.58 3.87
N LYS A 17 1.16 12.49 3.29
CA LYS A 17 0.38 11.26 3.08
C LYS A 17 0.00 10.62 4.40
N ALA A 18 0.91 10.52 5.37
CA ALA A 18 0.63 9.97 6.70
C ALA A 18 -0.46 10.79 7.43
N GLU A 19 -0.39 12.12 7.39
CA GLU A 19 -1.42 13.01 7.94
C GLU A 19 -2.79 12.79 7.27
N LYS A 20 -2.81 12.61 5.94
CA LYS A 20 -4.04 12.28 5.21
C LYS A 20 -4.60 10.95 5.68
N ILE A 21 -3.77 9.91 5.79
CA ILE A 21 -4.17 8.58 6.24
C ILE A 21 -4.74 8.65 7.67
N ALA A 22 -4.06 9.34 8.59
CA ALA A 22 -4.51 9.50 9.97
C ALA A 22 -5.90 10.13 10.06
N ARG A 23 -6.17 11.18 9.28
CA ARG A 23 -7.48 11.83 9.21
C ARG A 23 -8.55 10.90 8.64
N LEU A 24 -8.24 10.16 7.58
CA LEU A 24 -9.18 9.26 6.94
C LEU A 24 -9.57 8.08 7.84
N LEU A 25 -8.59 7.52 8.55
CA LEU A 25 -8.79 6.45 9.53
C LEU A 25 -9.41 6.97 10.85
N GLN A 26 -9.45 8.28 11.07
CA GLN A 26 -9.90 8.89 12.33
C GLN A 26 -9.13 8.29 13.54
N ILE A 27 -7.81 8.21 13.41
CA ILE A 27 -6.92 7.55 14.39
C ILE A 27 -7.11 8.11 15.81
N ASP A 28 -7.40 9.39 15.95
CA ASP A 28 -7.67 10.09 17.21
C ASP A 28 -8.92 9.58 17.96
N ARG A 29 -9.78 8.80 17.30
CA ARG A 29 -11.01 8.23 17.88
C ARG A 29 -10.86 6.80 18.39
N PHE A 30 -9.71 6.17 18.16
CA PHE A 30 -9.49 4.82 18.66
C PHE A 30 -9.29 4.86 20.20
N PRO A 31 -9.99 4.00 20.95
CA PRO A 31 -9.82 3.91 22.39
C PRO A 31 -8.55 3.15 22.76
N GLY A 32 -7.57 3.82 23.33
CA GLY A 32 -6.34 3.17 23.87
C GLY A 32 -5.24 2.95 22.84
N PRO A 33 -4.25 2.14 23.19
CA PRO A 33 -3.10 1.87 22.32
C PRO A 33 -3.52 1.10 21.08
N ILE A 34 -3.07 1.55 19.91
CA ILE A 34 -3.40 1.02 18.58
C ILE A 34 -2.23 0.17 18.11
N ARG A 35 -2.46 -1.11 17.82
CA ARG A 35 -1.50 -1.92 17.08
C ARG A 35 -1.67 -1.66 15.59
N LEU A 36 -0.68 -1.01 14.97
CA LEU A 36 -0.71 -0.59 13.58
C LEU A 36 0.34 -1.35 12.76
N LEU A 37 -0.07 -1.85 11.59
CA LEU A 37 0.82 -2.47 10.61
C LEU A 37 0.88 -1.63 9.34
N GLU A 38 2.08 -1.27 8.87
CA GLU A 38 2.31 -0.77 7.52
C GLU A 38 2.93 -1.86 6.65
N ILE A 39 2.27 -2.21 5.54
CA ILE A 39 2.76 -3.18 4.55
C ILE A 39 3.34 -2.39 3.37
N GLY A 40 4.60 -2.70 3.00
CA GLY A 40 5.33 -1.97 1.96
C GLY A 40 5.72 -0.57 2.42
N CYS A 41 6.43 -0.47 3.55
CA CYS A 41 6.75 0.81 4.19
C CYS A 41 7.72 1.70 3.39
N GLY A 42 8.47 1.14 2.45
CA GLY A 42 9.41 1.87 1.60
C GLY A 42 10.39 2.71 2.40
N SER A 43 10.22 4.03 2.42
CA SER A 43 11.08 4.96 3.17
C SER A 43 10.93 4.91 4.70
N GLY A 44 9.92 4.22 5.23
CA GLY A 44 9.63 4.13 6.67
C GLY A 44 8.96 5.37 7.27
N VAL A 45 8.77 6.44 6.48
CA VAL A 45 8.27 7.73 6.98
C VAL A 45 6.84 7.66 7.51
N ILE A 46 5.97 6.84 6.92
CA ILE A 46 4.59 6.70 7.37
C ILE A 46 4.56 5.94 8.70
N ALA A 47 5.26 4.81 8.80
CA ALA A 47 5.39 4.05 10.05
C ALA A 47 5.95 4.93 11.18
N HIS A 48 7.05 5.62 10.93
CA HIS A 48 7.66 6.53 11.89
C HIS A 48 6.71 7.64 12.32
N TYR A 49 5.97 8.24 11.39
CA TYR A 49 4.98 9.28 11.72
C TYR A 49 3.95 8.81 12.76
N PHE A 50 3.37 7.61 12.57
CA PHE A 50 2.40 7.07 13.53
C PHE A 50 3.03 6.69 14.85
N ALA A 51 4.27 6.19 14.84
CA ALA A 51 4.98 5.76 16.04
C ALA A 51 5.36 6.91 16.97
N VAL A 52 5.70 8.10 16.43
CA VAL A 52 6.18 9.24 17.23
C VAL A 52 5.15 10.35 17.40
N HIS A 53 3.96 10.23 16.81
CA HIS A 53 2.97 11.30 16.85
C HIS A 53 2.43 11.49 18.29
N PRO A 54 2.52 12.69 18.87
CA PRO A 54 2.25 12.91 20.31
C PRO A 54 0.79 12.65 20.71
N SER A 55 -0.13 12.72 19.77
CA SER A 55 -1.57 12.49 20.02
C SER A 55 -2.01 11.05 19.72
N PHE A 56 -1.12 10.20 19.19
CA PHE A 56 -1.45 8.82 18.84
C PHE A 56 -0.67 7.87 19.76
N HIS A 57 -1.35 6.89 20.31
CA HIS A 57 -0.72 5.82 21.08
C HIS A 57 -0.63 4.58 20.19
N CYS A 58 0.30 4.60 19.22
CA CYS A 58 0.48 3.51 18.25
C CYS A 58 1.71 2.66 18.58
N ASP A 59 1.49 1.34 18.70
CA ASP A 59 2.54 0.33 18.61
C ASP A 59 2.62 -0.09 17.14
N VAL A 60 3.70 0.34 16.45
CA VAL A 60 3.80 0.25 15.00
C VAL A 60 4.75 -0.85 14.57
N SER A 61 4.24 -1.74 13.73
CA SER A 61 5.03 -2.69 12.95
C SER A 61 5.00 -2.31 11.48
N ALA A 62 6.10 -2.55 10.78
CA ALA A 62 6.21 -2.31 9.35
C ALA A 62 6.92 -3.48 8.67
N VAL A 63 6.48 -3.83 7.47
CA VAL A 63 7.13 -4.85 6.64
C VAL A 63 7.39 -4.34 5.23
N ASP A 64 8.47 -4.82 4.64
CA ASP A 64 8.75 -4.61 3.22
C ASP A 64 9.55 -5.80 2.67
N VAL A 65 9.64 -5.92 1.36
CA VAL A 65 10.47 -6.94 0.68
C VAL A 65 11.93 -6.52 0.54
N LEU A 66 12.22 -5.22 0.70
CA LEU A 66 13.55 -4.60 0.68
C LEU A 66 13.64 -3.55 1.77
N ASP A 67 14.75 -3.49 2.51
CA ASP A 67 14.98 -2.37 3.44
C ASP A 67 15.51 -1.15 2.67
N GLN A 68 14.63 -0.19 2.43
CA GLN A 68 14.94 1.11 1.80
C GLN A 68 14.62 2.28 2.73
N ARG A 69 14.49 1.99 4.03
CA ARG A 69 14.05 2.97 5.02
C ARG A 69 15.07 4.10 5.21
N VAL A 70 14.55 5.32 5.19
CA VAL A 70 15.24 6.55 5.58
C VAL A 70 14.98 6.83 7.07
N GLU A 71 13.72 6.67 7.51
CA GLU A 71 13.32 6.72 8.92
C GLU A 71 13.26 5.29 9.46
N LYS A 72 14.08 4.96 10.47
CA LYS A 72 14.26 3.58 10.97
C LYS A 72 13.84 3.37 12.42
N ASP A 73 13.59 4.45 13.15
CA ASP A 73 13.43 4.42 14.59
C ASP A 73 11.96 4.40 15.03
N ASN A 74 11.76 3.94 16.26
CA ASN A 74 10.49 3.96 17.00
C ASN A 74 9.38 3.02 16.49
N TYR A 75 9.69 2.08 15.59
CA TYR A 75 8.76 1.03 15.17
C TYR A 75 9.50 -0.29 14.89
N HIS A 76 8.78 -1.39 14.97
CA HIS A 76 9.32 -2.70 14.60
C HIS A 76 9.33 -2.86 13.08
N PHE A 77 10.44 -3.37 12.52
CA PHE A 77 10.53 -3.62 11.08
C PHE A 77 11.02 -5.03 10.77
N GLU A 78 10.40 -5.65 9.79
CA GLU A 78 10.79 -6.97 9.30
C GLU A 78 10.80 -7.03 7.78
N VAL A 79 11.84 -7.68 7.22
CA VAL A 79 11.91 -7.98 5.78
C VAL A 79 11.14 -9.27 5.52
N VAL A 80 10.15 -9.21 4.62
CA VAL A 80 9.28 -10.35 4.28
C VAL A 80 9.50 -10.84 2.87
N GLN A 81 9.20 -12.10 2.62
CA GLN A 81 9.24 -12.70 1.28
C GLN A 81 7.83 -13.01 0.78
N GLY A 82 7.45 -12.40 -0.34
CA GLY A 82 6.12 -12.59 -0.92
C GLY A 82 5.02 -11.85 -0.17
N SER A 83 3.82 -12.43 -0.14
CA SER A 83 2.62 -11.79 0.44
C SER A 83 2.25 -12.32 1.81
N GLN A 84 2.89 -13.39 2.30
CA GLN A 84 2.62 -13.94 3.63
C GLN A 84 3.21 -13.03 4.71
N LEU A 85 2.40 -12.69 5.71
CA LEU A 85 2.79 -11.80 6.80
C LEU A 85 3.20 -12.62 8.04
N PRO A 86 4.32 -12.27 8.72
CA PRO A 86 4.85 -13.01 9.86
C PRO A 86 4.14 -12.65 11.18
N PHE A 87 2.83 -12.47 11.14
CA PHE A 87 2.01 -12.07 12.28
C PHE A 87 0.84 -13.02 12.46
N ASP A 88 0.38 -13.14 13.71
CA ASP A 88 -0.79 -13.94 14.05
C ASP A 88 -2.09 -13.33 13.50
N GLU A 89 -3.13 -14.16 13.41
CA GLU A 89 -4.48 -13.71 13.06
C GLU A 89 -4.99 -12.67 14.08
N ALA A 90 -5.78 -11.70 13.60
CA ALA A 90 -6.40 -10.66 14.41
C ALA A 90 -5.42 -9.90 15.35
N SER A 91 -4.22 -9.60 14.85
CA SER A 91 -3.15 -8.94 15.62
C SER A 91 -3.23 -7.42 15.62
N PHE A 92 -3.78 -6.80 14.58
CA PHE A 92 -3.71 -5.37 14.37
C PHE A 92 -5.08 -4.68 14.39
N ASP A 93 -5.13 -3.50 15.00
CA ASP A 93 -6.30 -2.63 15.00
C ASP A 93 -6.40 -1.84 13.69
N VAL A 94 -5.22 -1.52 13.12
CA VAL A 94 -5.11 -0.77 11.87
C VAL A 94 -4.08 -1.41 10.95
N VAL A 95 -4.41 -1.55 9.66
CA VAL A 95 -3.48 -1.99 8.62
C VAL A 95 -3.44 -0.94 7.49
N ILE A 96 -2.24 -0.54 7.10
CA ILE A 96 -1.99 0.40 6.01
C ILE A 96 -1.25 -0.34 4.89
N SER A 97 -1.78 -0.27 3.65
CA SER A 97 -1.12 -0.75 2.44
C SER A 97 -1.22 0.33 1.37
N ASN A 98 -0.13 1.07 1.19
CA ASN A 98 -0.11 2.26 0.34
C ASN A 98 0.71 2.04 -0.93
N HIS A 99 0.05 1.80 -2.05
CA HIS A 99 0.68 1.52 -3.36
C HIS A 99 1.58 0.26 -3.34
N VAL A 100 1.03 -0.86 -2.87
CA VAL A 100 1.73 -2.15 -2.76
C VAL A 100 1.12 -3.20 -3.67
N ILE A 101 -0.21 -3.29 -3.72
CA ILE A 101 -0.92 -4.39 -4.39
C ILE A 101 -0.58 -4.52 -5.88
N GLU A 102 -0.27 -3.41 -6.56
CA GLU A 102 0.17 -3.40 -7.96
C GLU A 102 1.53 -4.06 -8.19
N HIS A 103 2.32 -4.24 -7.12
CA HIS A 103 3.65 -4.84 -7.15
C HIS A 103 3.68 -6.29 -6.67
N VAL A 104 2.61 -6.83 -6.10
CA VAL A 104 2.63 -8.19 -5.55
C VAL A 104 2.50 -9.28 -6.60
N GLY A 105 2.20 -8.94 -7.85
CA GLY A 105 2.17 -9.88 -8.97
C GLY A 105 0.83 -9.99 -9.69
N ASP A 106 0.37 -11.20 -10.00
CA ASP A 106 -0.89 -11.44 -10.69
C ASP A 106 -2.12 -11.40 -9.77
N GLY A 107 -3.32 -11.61 -10.32
CA GLY A 107 -4.56 -11.54 -9.57
C GLY A 107 -4.63 -12.54 -8.41
N ALA A 108 -4.06 -13.74 -8.56
CA ALA A 108 -4.02 -14.72 -7.48
C ALA A 108 -3.12 -14.25 -6.33
N GLN A 109 -1.98 -13.66 -6.65
CA GLN A 109 -1.06 -13.08 -5.66
C GLN A 109 -1.66 -11.84 -5.00
N GLN A 110 -2.38 -11.01 -5.76
CA GLN A 110 -3.12 -9.86 -5.22
C GLN A 110 -4.23 -10.30 -4.26
N LEU A 111 -4.96 -11.39 -4.59
CA LEU A 111 -5.95 -11.97 -3.69
C LEU A 111 -5.31 -12.51 -2.41
N THR A 112 -4.18 -13.19 -2.52
CA THR A 112 -3.41 -13.65 -1.34
C THR A 112 -3.02 -12.48 -0.45
N HIS A 113 -2.54 -11.38 -1.03
CA HIS A 113 -2.19 -10.16 -0.30
C HIS A 113 -3.38 -9.61 0.50
N LEU A 114 -4.56 -9.53 -0.11
CA LEU A 114 -5.78 -9.07 0.57
C LEU A 114 -6.24 -10.04 1.66
N SER A 115 -6.14 -11.34 1.41
CA SER A 115 -6.47 -12.37 2.40
C SER A 115 -5.57 -12.28 3.64
N GLU A 116 -4.28 -12.01 3.45
CA GLU A 116 -3.34 -11.80 4.56
C GLU A 116 -3.63 -10.50 5.33
N ILE A 117 -3.95 -9.40 4.64
CA ILE A 117 -4.42 -8.17 5.29
C ILE A 117 -5.63 -8.47 6.18
N ARG A 118 -6.63 -9.18 5.64
CA ARG A 118 -7.82 -9.56 6.40
C ARG A 118 -7.50 -10.47 7.58
N ARG A 119 -6.60 -11.43 7.41
CA ARG A 119 -6.20 -12.37 8.46
C ARG A 119 -5.59 -11.67 9.66
N VAL A 120 -4.67 -10.73 9.42
CA VAL A 120 -3.98 -10.03 10.51
C VAL A 120 -4.79 -8.90 11.12
N LEU A 121 -5.82 -8.39 10.44
CA LEU A 121 -6.70 -7.34 10.94
C LEU A 121 -7.71 -7.92 11.95
N LYS A 122 -7.89 -7.25 13.07
CA LYS A 122 -8.93 -7.60 14.07
C LYS A 122 -10.34 -7.46 13.48
N PRO A 123 -11.34 -8.17 14.00
CA PRO A 123 -12.73 -8.13 13.49
C PRO A 123 -13.36 -6.74 13.43
N LEU A 124 -12.98 -5.81 14.32
CA LEU A 124 -13.43 -4.42 14.32
C LEU A 124 -12.32 -3.45 13.89
N GLY A 125 -11.25 -3.96 13.33
CA GLY A 125 -10.14 -3.18 12.84
C GLY A 125 -10.48 -2.40 11.59
N SER A 126 -9.68 -1.41 11.28
CA SER A 126 -9.85 -0.58 10.09
C SER A 126 -8.57 -0.60 9.25
N GLY A 127 -8.70 -0.47 7.95
CA GLY A 127 -7.53 -0.40 7.09
C GLY A 127 -7.61 0.70 6.05
N TYR A 128 -6.43 1.12 5.63
CA TYR A 128 -6.25 2.04 4.52
C TYR A 128 -5.52 1.32 3.39
N LEU A 129 -6.09 1.37 2.20
CA LEU A 129 -5.47 0.87 0.99
C LEU A 129 -5.45 1.95 -0.09
N ALA A 130 -4.29 2.24 -0.66
CA ALA A 130 -4.18 3.05 -1.85
C ALA A 130 -3.75 2.19 -3.04
N VAL A 131 -4.47 2.36 -4.15
CA VAL A 131 -4.25 1.62 -5.38
C VAL A 131 -4.21 2.60 -6.55
N PRO A 132 -3.20 2.55 -7.44
CA PRO A 132 -3.20 3.38 -8.63
C PRO A 132 -4.29 2.92 -9.59
N ASN A 133 -5.04 3.87 -10.12
CA ASN A 133 -6.03 3.58 -11.14
C ASN A 133 -5.34 3.25 -12.48
N ARG A 134 -5.69 2.11 -13.07
CA ARG A 134 -5.18 1.71 -14.40
C ARG A 134 -5.39 2.77 -15.49
N TRP A 135 -6.44 3.56 -15.35
CA TRP A 135 -6.84 4.57 -16.34
C TRP A 135 -6.28 5.96 -16.06
N MET A 136 -5.25 6.07 -15.21
CA MET A 136 -4.54 7.34 -15.03
C MET A 136 -3.88 7.80 -16.32
N LEU A 137 -3.97 9.10 -16.60
CA LEU A 137 -3.34 9.68 -17.80
C LEU A 137 -1.82 9.53 -17.76
N THR A 138 -1.23 9.71 -16.58
CA THR A 138 0.22 9.58 -16.35
C THR A 138 0.48 8.52 -15.31
N GLU A 139 1.29 7.55 -15.62
CA GLU A 139 1.69 6.49 -14.72
C GLU A 139 2.66 7.06 -13.66
N PRO A 140 2.39 6.89 -12.35
CA PRO A 140 3.09 7.65 -11.30
C PRO A 140 4.54 7.23 -11.09
N HIS A 141 4.90 5.96 -11.30
CA HIS A 141 6.25 5.45 -11.03
C HIS A 141 7.27 5.89 -12.09
N TYR A 142 6.86 5.90 -13.36
CA TYR A 142 7.73 6.24 -14.47
C TYR A 142 7.41 7.62 -15.08
N GLN A 143 6.34 8.28 -14.61
CA GLN A 143 5.87 9.57 -15.13
C GLN A 143 5.70 9.56 -16.67
N LEU A 144 5.12 8.49 -17.20
CA LEU A 144 4.84 8.32 -18.60
C LEU A 144 3.34 8.37 -18.88
N PRO A 145 2.92 9.18 -19.88
CA PRO A 145 1.53 9.25 -20.27
C PRO A 145 1.07 7.92 -20.86
N PHE A 146 -0.15 7.52 -20.56
CA PHE A 146 -0.85 6.34 -21.11
C PHE A 146 -0.14 4.99 -20.95
N LEU A 147 0.95 4.89 -20.18
CA LEU A 147 1.71 3.64 -20.04
C LEU A 147 0.84 2.48 -19.52
N SER A 148 0.01 2.73 -18.52
CA SER A 148 -0.90 1.73 -17.93
C SER A 148 -2.06 1.33 -18.85
N TRP A 149 -2.40 2.13 -19.89
CA TRP A 149 -3.45 1.86 -20.87
C TRP A 149 -3.03 0.84 -21.91
N LEU A 150 -1.73 0.80 -22.21
CA LEU A 150 -1.18 -0.08 -23.22
C LEU A 150 -1.43 -1.57 -22.88
N PRO A 151 -1.59 -2.44 -23.88
CA PRO A 151 -1.49 -3.88 -23.71
C PRO A 151 -0.18 -4.26 -23.04
N THR A 152 -0.19 -5.32 -22.22
CA THR A 152 0.95 -5.71 -21.38
C THR A 152 2.24 -5.92 -22.18
N ASN A 153 2.14 -6.46 -23.39
CA ASN A 153 3.28 -6.69 -24.28
C ASN A 153 3.93 -5.41 -24.84
N LEU A 154 3.21 -4.28 -24.83
CA LEU A 154 3.72 -2.98 -25.33
C LEU A 154 4.26 -2.07 -24.23
N ARG A 155 3.99 -2.34 -22.95
CA ARG A 155 4.40 -1.47 -21.83
C ARG A 155 5.91 -1.41 -21.67
N SER A 156 6.58 -2.57 -21.62
CA SER A 156 8.05 -2.61 -21.50
C SER A 156 8.78 -2.04 -22.73
N PRO A 157 8.38 -2.30 -23.97
CA PRO A 157 8.89 -1.59 -25.14
C PRO A 157 8.74 -0.07 -25.06
N TYR A 158 7.56 0.44 -24.70
CA TYR A 158 7.33 1.87 -24.55
C TYR A 158 8.22 2.50 -23.47
N LEU A 159 8.35 1.82 -22.33
CA LEU A 159 9.23 2.25 -21.25
C LEU A 159 10.69 2.33 -21.70
N ARG A 160 11.19 1.35 -22.46
CA ARG A 160 12.55 1.35 -23.02
C ARG A 160 12.79 2.50 -24.03
N ILE A 161 11.86 2.70 -24.94
CA ILE A 161 11.94 3.80 -25.95
C ILE A 161 11.96 5.16 -25.26
N SER A 162 11.23 5.34 -24.16
CA SER A 162 11.22 6.59 -23.38
C SER A 162 12.50 6.82 -22.55
N GLY A 163 13.39 5.84 -22.46
CA GLY A 163 14.61 5.92 -21.63
C GLY A 163 14.37 5.88 -20.12
N LYS A 164 13.12 5.63 -19.67
CA LYS A 164 12.74 5.68 -18.24
C LYS A 164 12.82 4.33 -17.51
N GLY A 165 13.18 3.28 -18.21
CA GLY A 165 13.34 1.96 -17.60
C GLY A 165 13.39 0.82 -18.61
N THR A 166 13.61 -0.40 -18.14
CA THR A 166 13.79 -1.59 -19.00
C THR A 166 12.60 -2.53 -18.97
N HIS A 167 11.89 -2.59 -17.84
CA HIS A 167 10.78 -3.51 -17.63
C HIS A 167 9.69 -2.86 -16.78
N TYR A 168 8.42 -3.03 -17.20
CA TYR A 168 7.27 -2.57 -16.43
C TYR A 168 6.75 -3.71 -15.57
N ASP A 169 6.90 -3.60 -14.27
CA ASP A 169 6.57 -4.60 -13.25
C ASP A 169 5.29 -4.31 -12.45
N CYS A 170 4.62 -3.19 -12.73
CA CYS A 170 3.38 -2.83 -12.07
C CYS A 170 2.15 -3.45 -12.76
N ARG A 171 1.18 -3.89 -11.97
CA ARG A 171 -0.13 -4.36 -12.43
C ARG A 171 -1.27 -3.57 -11.77
N PRO A 172 -1.50 -2.32 -12.19
CA PRO A 172 -2.56 -1.50 -11.63
C PRO A 172 -3.92 -2.13 -11.93
N LEU A 173 -4.80 -2.10 -10.94
CA LEU A 173 -6.13 -2.66 -11.03
C LEU A 173 -7.08 -1.73 -11.80
N SER A 174 -7.98 -2.32 -12.62
CA SER A 174 -9.17 -1.60 -13.09
C SER A 174 -10.23 -1.59 -11.98
N ALA A 175 -11.22 -0.69 -12.10
CA ALA A 175 -12.33 -0.62 -11.16
C ALA A 175 -13.03 -1.96 -10.92
N CYS A 176 -13.40 -2.63 -12.02
CA CYS A 176 -14.10 -3.92 -11.94
C CYS A 176 -13.22 -5.01 -11.32
N ALA A 177 -11.95 -5.11 -11.74
CA ALA A 177 -11.01 -6.08 -11.17
C ALA A 177 -10.77 -5.82 -9.68
N PHE A 178 -10.73 -4.56 -9.28
CA PHE A 178 -10.62 -4.17 -7.89
C PHE A 178 -11.82 -4.67 -7.06
N GLU A 179 -13.05 -4.34 -7.48
CA GLU A 179 -14.27 -4.77 -6.76
C GLU A 179 -14.38 -6.30 -6.67
N GLU A 180 -14.03 -6.99 -7.74
CA GLU A 180 -14.05 -8.45 -7.81
C GLU A 180 -13.06 -9.08 -6.81
N ILE A 181 -11.79 -8.60 -6.81
CA ILE A 181 -10.75 -9.12 -5.93
C ILE A 181 -11.08 -8.80 -4.46
N PHE A 182 -11.58 -7.61 -4.15
CA PHE A 182 -11.96 -7.24 -2.79
C PHE A 182 -13.16 -8.02 -2.28
N ARG A 183 -14.16 -8.24 -3.11
CA ARG A 183 -15.31 -9.10 -2.78
C ARG A 183 -14.86 -10.54 -2.53
N ALA A 184 -13.98 -11.08 -3.38
CA ALA A 184 -13.42 -12.41 -3.20
C ALA A 184 -12.56 -12.51 -1.93
N GLY A 185 -11.83 -11.46 -1.57
CA GLY A 185 -11.07 -11.35 -0.32
C GLY A 185 -11.94 -11.13 0.93
N GLY A 186 -13.26 -10.93 0.75
CA GLY A 186 -14.21 -10.69 1.83
C GLY A 186 -13.97 -9.38 2.60
N ILE A 187 -13.44 -8.36 1.92
CA ILE A 187 -13.16 -7.04 2.48
C ILE A 187 -14.24 -6.07 1.99
N CYS A 188 -14.98 -5.46 2.93
CA CYS A 188 -15.89 -4.36 2.63
C CYS A 188 -15.11 -3.05 2.54
N THR A 189 -15.28 -2.32 1.44
CA THR A 189 -14.57 -1.05 1.22
C THR A 189 -15.52 0.13 1.15
N THR A 190 -15.08 1.27 1.69
CA THR A 190 -15.70 2.57 1.44
C THR A 190 -14.71 3.43 0.66
N ASN A 191 -15.11 3.84 -0.54
CA ASN A 191 -14.30 4.78 -1.33
C ASN A 191 -14.44 6.19 -0.77
N ILE A 192 -13.32 6.80 -0.37
CA ILE A 192 -13.28 8.13 0.25
C ILE A 192 -12.44 9.14 -0.53
N GLY A 193 -11.74 8.70 -1.57
CA GLY A 193 -11.02 9.60 -2.46
C GLY A 193 -11.95 10.02 -3.60
N GLY A 194 -12.34 11.27 -3.71
CA GLY A 194 -13.25 11.81 -4.74
C GLY A 194 -12.85 11.56 -6.21
N THR A 195 -11.82 10.77 -6.45
CA THR A 195 -11.45 10.17 -7.73
C THR A 195 -11.61 8.66 -7.63
N PRO A 196 -12.13 7.98 -8.65
CA PRO A 196 -12.27 6.53 -8.60
C PRO A 196 -10.92 5.87 -8.28
N PHE A 197 -10.84 5.16 -7.14
CA PHE A 197 -9.78 4.20 -6.76
C PHE A 197 -8.42 4.72 -6.26
N SER A 198 -8.32 5.92 -5.68
CA SER A 198 -7.01 6.33 -5.12
C SER A 198 -6.82 6.00 -3.64
N ASP A 199 -7.86 6.10 -2.83
CA ASP A 199 -7.79 5.91 -1.38
C ASP A 199 -9.04 5.17 -0.88
N LEU A 200 -8.88 4.10 -0.16
CA LEU A 200 -9.95 3.24 0.32
C LEU A 200 -9.79 2.96 1.80
N LEU A 201 -10.89 3.05 2.52
CA LEU A 201 -11.02 2.47 3.86
C LEU A 201 -11.71 1.12 3.76
N TYR A 202 -11.32 0.17 4.59
CA TYR A 202 -12.00 -1.10 4.76
C TYR A 202 -12.17 -1.42 6.25
N LYS A 203 -13.27 -2.12 6.54
CA LYS A 203 -13.64 -2.63 7.85
C LYS A 203 -13.99 -4.10 7.73
#